data_37db6f00a4bd1ab052a0e0d6584a521e
#
_entry.id   37db6f00a4bd1ab052a0e0d6584a521e
#
_cell.length_a   1.000
_cell.length_b   1.000
_cell.length_c   1.000
_cell.angle_alpha   90.00
_cell.angle_beta   90.00
_cell.angle_gamma   90.00
#
_symmetry.space_group_name_H-M   'P 1'
#
loop_
_entity.id
_entity.type
_entity.pdbx_description
1 polymer ?
#
loop_
_entity_poly.entity_id
_entity_poly.type
_entity_poly.pdbx_seq_one_letter_code
_entity_poly.pdbx_strand_id
1 'polypeptide(L)'
;MCPCAGEDYGRYIMSSNPASSSTHPLGTSVHEAIRVKDPDAPIGIFDSGVGGLTVARAVLDQLPNEAVMYVGDTANGPYGPLPIAEVRAKALGVMDELVDSGVKLLVIACNSASAAVLRDARERYTHRYGIPVIEVIQPAVRRAVAATRTGRIGVIGTAATVGSRAYDDTFAAAPHLQVSSVACPAFVEFVEAGITSGPDVLATAEEYLAPLKARDVDTLVLGCTHYPLLTGVISYVMGDGVTLVSSAEETAKDVYRALISHGIERRSQTPPQHTFVATGDSASFELLARRFLGPEVLSVQQVEHVAAHYPTGSMARVTPQMIAAARADAPERTEAHSGGSRNGTV
;
A
#
# COMPACT_ATOMS: atom_id res chain seq x y z
N MET A 1 -3.59 60.20 -39.09
CA MET A 1 -2.39 61.03 -39.06
C MET A 1 -1.27 60.17 -38.49
N CYS A 2 -0.33 59.89 -39.37
CA CYS A 2 1.05 59.41 -39.13
C CYS A 2 1.87 60.48 -38.39
N PRO A 3 3.13 60.28 -38.07
CA PRO A 3 4.05 59.08 -38.20
C PRO A 3 5.16 58.99 -37.13
N CYS A 4 6.10 58.10 -37.46
CA CYS A 4 7.57 58.13 -37.27
C CYS A 4 8.13 57.47 -35.99
N ALA A 5 8.98 56.59 -36.18
CA ALA A 5 10.36 56.30 -36.56
C ALA A 5 11.10 55.87 -35.28
N GLY A 6 11.76 54.73 -35.11
CA GLY A 6 12.89 54.24 -35.84
C GLY A 6 14.16 54.63 -35.12
N GLU A 7 14.88 53.68 -34.52
CA GLU A 7 16.35 53.76 -34.48
C GLU A 7 16.97 52.41 -34.05
N ASP A 8 17.83 52.01 -34.89
CA ASP A 8 18.73 50.87 -34.97
C ASP A 8 19.98 51.16 -34.14
N TYR A 9 20.48 50.25 -33.32
CA TYR A 9 21.87 50.17 -32.86
C TYR A 9 22.10 48.75 -32.36
N GLY A 10 22.92 47.93 -32.84
CA GLY A 10 24.30 48.03 -33.19
C GLY A 10 24.86 46.63 -32.91
N ARG A 11 25.26 45.89 -33.94
CA ARG A 11 26.01 44.63 -33.88
C ARG A 11 27.32 44.83 -33.09
N TYR A 12 27.55 43.94 -32.10
CA TYR A 12 28.92 43.60 -31.70
C TYR A 12 29.16 42.12 -31.88
N ILE A 13 29.97 41.82 -32.88
CA ILE A 13 30.58 40.50 -33.08
C ILE A 13 31.83 40.49 -32.18
N MET A 14 31.92 39.51 -31.27
CA MET A 14 33.21 39.13 -30.72
C MET A 14 33.35 37.61 -30.77
N SER A 15 34.44 37.25 -31.39
CA SER A 15 35.05 36.01 -31.75
C SER A 15 35.07 34.91 -30.68
N SER A 16 34.86 33.72 -31.18
CA SER A 16 35.18 32.41 -30.71
C SER A 16 36.50 32.22 -29.95
N ASN A 17 36.39 31.52 -28.83
CA ASN A 17 37.45 30.63 -28.41
C ASN A 17 36.83 29.33 -27.85
N PRO A 18 37.17 28.16 -28.37
CA PRO A 18 36.60 26.90 -27.89
C PRO A 18 37.43 26.40 -26.69
N ALA A 19 36.91 26.60 -25.48
CA ALA A 19 37.42 25.91 -24.32
C ALA A 19 36.81 24.51 -24.26
N SER A 20 37.65 23.53 -24.36
CA SER A 20 37.38 22.09 -24.26
C SER A 20 36.53 21.77 -23.04
N SER A 21 35.25 21.43 -23.24
CA SER A 21 34.40 20.78 -22.24
C SER A 21 34.69 19.28 -22.24
N SER A 22 35.46 18.85 -21.25
CA SER A 22 35.54 17.44 -20.89
C SER A 22 34.15 17.03 -20.35
N THR A 23 33.33 16.40 -21.18
CA THR A 23 32.10 15.74 -20.74
C THR A 23 32.48 14.50 -19.96
N HIS A 24 32.40 14.60 -18.61
CA HIS A 24 32.32 13.41 -17.76
C HIS A 24 30.97 12.72 -18.01
N PRO A 25 30.94 11.39 -18.27
CA PRO A 25 29.71 10.64 -18.55
C PRO A 25 28.92 10.24 -17.30
N LEU A 26 28.93 11.04 -16.25
CA LEU A 26 28.22 10.78 -14.98
C LEU A 26 27.36 11.98 -14.54
N GLY A 27 26.63 12.60 -15.45
CA GLY A 27 25.85 13.81 -15.19
C GLY A 27 24.34 13.71 -15.37
N THR A 28 23.71 12.56 -15.23
CA THR A 28 22.28 12.50 -14.94
C THR A 28 22.09 12.55 -13.45
N SER A 29 21.64 13.70 -12.93
CA SER A 29 21.42 13.89 -11.51
C SER A 29 20.39 12.84 -11.04
N VAL A 30 20.59 12.27 -9.87
CA VAL A 30 19.67 11.33 -9.20
C VAL A 30 18.25 11.94 -9.08
N HIS A 31 18.13 13.26 -9.11
CA HIS A 31 16.84 13.98 -9.18
C HIS A 31 16.10 13.86 -10.52
N GLU A 32 16.78 13.57 -11.62
CA GLU A 32 16.15 13.43 -12.94
C GLU A 32 15.57 12.02 -13.15
N ALA A 33 16.16 10.99 -12.54
CA ALA A 33 15.63 9.62 -12.54
C ALA A 33 14.30 9.48 -11.74
N ILE A 34 13.99 10.42 -10.83
CA ILE A 34 12.77 10.44 -10.01
C ILE A 34 11.56 11.01 -10.79
N ARG A 35 11.74 11.61 -11.96
CA ARG A 35 10.72 12.44 -12.63
C ARG A 35 9.91 11.78 -13.73
N VAL A 36 10.22 10.61 -14.20
CA VAL A 36 9.38 9.95 -15.20
C VAL A 36 8.41 9.01 -14.51
N LYS A 37 7.36 9.58 -13.93
CA LYS A 37 6.16 8.81 -13.55
C LYS A 37 5.46 8.47 -14.86
N ASP A 38 5.60 7.23 -15.29
CA ASP A 38 4.85 6.70 -16.43
C ASP A 38 3.39 6.48 -15.99
N PRO A 39 2.42 7.27 -16.49
CA PRO A 39 1.02 7.07 -16.16
C PRO A 39 0.49 5.69 -16.61
N ASP A 40 1.11 5.06 -17.60
CA ASP A 40 0.72 3.74 -18.09
C ASP A 40 1.33 2.59 -17.28
N ALA A 41 2.27 2.87 -16.36
CA ALA A 41 2.81 1.89 -15.43
C ALA A 41 1.72 1.31 -14.51
N PRO A 42 1.83 0.05 -14.06
CA PRO A 42 0.82 -0.57 -13.22
C PRO A 42 0.81 -0.04 -11.79
N ILE A 43 -0.33 -0.18 -11.13
CA ILE A 43 -0.47 -0.10 -9.68
C ILE A 43 0.06 -1.41 -9.11
N GLY A 44 1.07 -1.36 -8.25
CA GLY A 44 1.58 -2.53 -7.52
C GLY A 44 0.75 -2.79 -6.27
N ILE A 45 0.14 -3.96 -6.17
CA ILE A 45 -0.65 -4.39 -5.00
C ILE A 45 -0.01 -5.65 -4.46
N PHE A 46 0.25 -5.73 -3.16
CA PHE A 46 0.74 -6.97 -2.57
C PHE A 46 0.02 -7.37 -1.29
N ASP A 47 0.01 -8.67 -1.06
CA ASP A 47 -0.47 -9.33 0.16
C ASP A 47 0.45 -10.50 0.51
N SER A 48 0.34 -11.02 1.73
CA SER A 48 1.02 -12.24 2.16
C SER A 48 0.52 -13.52 1.46
N GLY A 49 -0.54 -13.42 0.66
CA GLY A 49 -1.16 -14.56 -0.02
C GLY A 49 -2.23 -14.14 -1.01
N VAL A 50 -3.40 -14.75 -0.90
CA VAL A 50 -4.54 -14.53 -1.81
C VAL A 50 -5.58 -13.53 -1.29
N GLY A 51 -5.60 -13.27 0.02
CA GLY A 51 -6.65 -12.45 0.65
C GLY A 51 -6.72 -11.04 0.10
N GLY A 52 -5.58 -10.43 -0.21
CA GLY A 52 -5.47 -9.09 -0.79
C GLY A 52 -6.11 -8.91 -2.16
N LEU A 53 -6.50 -10.01 -2.82
CA LEU A 53 -7.30 -9.96 -4.04
C LEU A 53 -8.69 -9.32 -3.81
N THR A 54 -9.19 -9.28 -2.58
CA THR A 54 -10.40 -8.50 -2.24
C THR A 54 -10.17 -7.00 -2.45
N VAL A 55 -8.97 -6.50 -2.11
CA VAL A 55 -8.57 -5.12 -2.35
C VAL A 55 -8.30 -4.88 -3.84
N ALA A 56 -7.58 -5.81 -4.49
CA ALA A 56 -7.35 -5.74 -5.94
C ALA A 56 -8.66 -5.71 -6.72
N ARG A 57 -9.67 -6.50 -6.33
CA ARG A 57 -11.02 -6.48 -6.91
C ARG A 57 -11.66 -5.10 -6.81
N ALA A 58 -11.63 -4.49 -5.64
CA ALA A 58 -12.20 -3.16 -5.45
C ALA A 58 -11.47 -2.09 -6.28
N VAL A 59 -10.15 -2.22 -6.46
CA VAL A 59 -9.37 -1.34 -7.34
C VAL A 59 -9.76 -1.55 -8.81
N LEU A 60 -9.86 -2.78 -9.28
CA LEU A 60 -10.26 -3.10 -10.66
C LEU A 60 -11.68 -2.60 -10.99
N ASP A 61 -12.62 -2.77 -10.05
CA ASP A 61 -14.01 -2.35 -10.23
C ASP A 61 -14.17 -0.82 -10.25
N GLN A 62 -13.40 -0.09 -9.43
CA GLN A 62 -13.49 1.37 -9.35
C GLN A 62 -12.58 2.08 -10.37
N LEU A 63 -11.52 1.44 -10.83
CA LEU A 63 -10.48 2.00 -11.69
C LEU A 63 -10.22 1.10 -12.91
N PRO A 64 -11.22 0.83 -13.75
CA PRO A 64 -11.13 -0.17 -14.82
C PRO A 64 -10.11 0.17 -15.91
N ASN A 65 -9.62 1.39 -15.95
CA ASN A 65 -8.60 1.82 -16.92
C ASN A 65 -7.17 1.64 -16.38
N GLU A 66 -6.99 1.32 -15.10
CA GLU A 66 -5.67 1.18 -14.49
C GLU A 66 -5.12 -0.23 -14.65
N ALA A 67 -3.86 -0.35 -15.03
CA ALA A 67 -3.15 -1.63 -14.99
C ALA A 67 -2.79 -1.99 -13.54
N VAL A 68 -2.91 -3.26 -13.18
CA VAL A 68 -2.58 -3.78 -11.85
C VAL A 68 -1.54 -4.88 -11.97
N MET A 69 -0.51 -4.80 -11.14
CA MET A 69 0.41 -5.90 -10.84
C MET A 69 0.17 -6.35 -9.40
N TYR A 70 -0.40 -7.54 -9.23
CA TYR A 70 -0.64 -8.14 -7.92
C TYR A 70 0.43 -9.16 -7.59
N VAL A 71 0.97 -9.10 -6.36
CA VAL A 71 1.92 -10.08 -5.83
C VAL A 71 1.34 -10.71 -4.56
N GLY A 72 1.14 -12.02 -4.59
CA GLY A 72 0.86 -12.84 -3.41
C GLY A 72 2.16 -13.50 -2.92
N ASP A 73 2.64 -13.09 -1.75
CA ASP A 73 3.88 -13.62 -1.16
C ASP A 73 3.64 -14.97 -0.46
N THR A 74 3.12 -15.93 -1.23
CA THR A 74 2.69 -17.25 -0.73
C THR A 74 3.86 -18.14 -0.27
N ALA A 75 5.08 -17.92 -0.75
CA ALA A 75 6.27 -18.62 -0.27
C ALA A 75 6.62 -18.26 1.18
N ASN A 76 6.25 -17.06 1.64
CA ASN A 76 6.52 -16.54 2.97
C ASN A 76 5.27 -16.35 3.82
N GLY A 77 4.09 -16.52 3.23
CA GLY A 77 2.79 -16.41 3.87
C GLY A 77 2.40 -17.66 4.69
N PRO A 78 1.36 -17.54 5.54
CA PRO A 78 0.67 -16.29 5.91
C PRO A 78 1.46 -15.45 6.92
N TYR A 79 1.36 -14.11 6.86
CA TYR A 79 2.07 -13.21 7.77
C TYR A 79 1.44 -13.11 9.16
N GLY A 80 0.19 -13.54 9.31
CA GLY A 80 -0.57 -13.39 10.55
C GLY A 80 0.07 -14.00 11.81
N PRO A 81 0.69 -15.18 11.75
CA PRO A 81 1.40 -15.80 12.88
C PRO A 81 2.81 -15.27 13.13
N LEU A 82 3.41 -14.54 12.16
CA LEU A 82 4.82 -14.16 12.22
C LEU A 82 5.08 -12.99 13.18
N PRO A 83 6.27 -12.93 13.79
CA PRO A 83 6.73 -11.75 14.51
C PRO A 83 6.73 -10.50 13.60
N ILE A 84 6.37 -9.33 14.14
CA ILE A 84 6.23 -8.09 13.38
C ILE A 84 7.52 -7.69 12.63
N ALA A 85 8.69 -8.00 13.19
CA ALA A 85 9.98 -7.73 12.55
C ALA A 85 10.20 -8.58 11.29
N GLU A 86 9.75 -9.83 11.31
CA GLU A 86 9.79 -10.72 10.14
C GLU A 86 8.82 -10.26 9.06
N VAL A 87 7.58 -9.94 9.45
CA VAL A 87 6.58 -9.36 8.52
C VAL A 87 7.15 -8.12 7.84
N ARG A 88 7.79 -7.24 8.61
CA ARG A 88 8.42 -6.03 8.09
C ARG A 88 9.50 -6.33 7.04
N ALA A 89 10.39 -7.27 7.33
CA ALA A 89 11.48 -7.61 6.41
C ALA A 89 10.94 -8.18 5.08
N LYS A 90 9.99 -9.12 5.17
CA LYS A 90 9.36 -9.75 4.00
C LYS A 90 8.59 -8.73 3.16
N ALA A 91 7.72 -7.94 3.79
CA ALA A 91 6.92 -6.93 3.11
C ALA A 91 7.78 -5.87 2.39
N LEU A 92 8.85 -5.38 3.01
CA LEU A 92 9.77 -4.44 2.37
C LEU A 92 10.49 -5.08 1.17
N GLY A 93 10.85 -6.37 1.26
CA GLY A 93 11.43 -7.11 0.13
C GLY A 93 10.50 -7.14 -1.08
N VAL A 94 9.24 -7.53 -0.89
CA VAL A 94 8.23 -7.53 -1.97
C VAL A 94 7.99 -6.12 -2.54
N MET A 95 7.94 -5.10 -1.68
CA MET A 95 7.78 -3.72 -2.14
C MET A 95 8.97 -3.22 -2.96
N ASP A 96 10.20 -3.59 -2.59
CA ASP A 96 11.39 -3.29 -3.38
C ASP A 96 11.30 -3.90 -4.78
N GLU A 97 10.90 -5.16 -4.87
CA GLU A 97 10.75 -5.85 -6.16
C GLU A 97 9.63 -5.24 -7.02
N LEU A 98 8.53 -4.81 -6.42
CA LEU A 98 7.48 -4.07 -7.13
C LEU A 98 7.99 -2.72 -7.68
N VAL A 99 8.77 -1.98 -6.88
CA VAL A 99 9.38 -0.73 -7.33
C VAL A 99 10.37 -0.98 -8.46
N ASP A 100 11.21 -2.01 -8.35
CA ASP A 100 12.15 -2.42 -9.40
C ASP A 100 11.43 -2.87 -10.68
N SER A 101 10.19 -3.38 -10.56
CA SER A 101 9.31 -3.71 -11.68
C SER A 101 8.65 -2.48 -12.33
N GLY A 102 8.85 -1.29 -11.76
CA GLY A 102 8.40 -0.03 -12.34
C GLY A 102 6.96 0.36 -12.03
N VAL A 103 6.38 -0.08 -10.90
CA VAL A 103 5.04 0.34 -10.51
C VAL A 103 4.98 1.84 -10.18
N LYS A 104 3.88 2.51 -10.53
CA LYS A 104 3.69 3.95 -10.28
C LYS A 104 3.13 4.28 -8.89
N LEU A 105 2.52 3.30 -8.23
CA LEU A 105 1.89 3.42 -6.92
C LEU A 105 1.95 2.06 -6.22
N LEU A 106 2.13 2.04 -4.91
CA LEU A 106 2.15 0.83 -4.09
C LEU A 106 0.90 0.75 -3.20
N VAL A 107 0.27 -0.43 -3.16
CA VAL A 107 -0.83 -0.76 -2.25
C VAL A 107 -0.42 -1.92 -1.36
N ILE A 108 -0.41 -1.69 -0.05
CA ILE A 108 -0.22 -2.72 0.96
C ILE A 108 -1.61 -3.27 1.30
N ALA A 109 -2.02 -4.35 0.63
CA ALA A 109 -3.34 -4.94 0.84
C ALA A 109 -3.43 -5.76 2.13
N CYS A 110 -2.32 -6.29 2.63
CA CYS A 110 -2.22 -7.08 3.85
C CYS A 110 -2.28 -6.20 5.11
N ASN A 111 -3.20 -6.48 6.04
CA ASN A 111 -3.30 -5.75 7.32
C ASN A 111 -2.06 -5.97 8.20
N SER A 112 -1.55 -7.21 8.28
CA SER A 112 -0.33 -7.51 9.04
C SER A 112 0.88 -6.77 8.48
N ALA A 113 1.01 -6.69 7.15
CA ALA A 113 2.06 -5.91 6.51
C ALA A 113 1.87 -4.41 6.73
N SER A 114 0.65 -3.87 6.57
CA SER A 114 0.34 -2.46 6.83
C SER A 114 0.77 -2.05 8.23
N ALA A 115 0.42 -2.86 9.22
CA ALA A 115 0.81 -2.65 10.63
C ALA A 115 2.33 -2.66 10.85
N ALA A 116 3.07 -3.46 10.06
CA ALA A 116 4.50 -3.64 10.23
C ALA A 116 5.36 -2.59 9.52
N VAL A 117 4.93 -2.08 8.34
CA VAL A 117 5.84 -1.35 7.43
C VAL A 117 5.41 0.04 7.03
N LEU A 118 4.19 0.50 7.34
CA LEU A 118 3.64 1.73 6.76
C LEU A 118 4.59 2.94 6.87
N ARG A 119 5.18 3.14 8.05
CA ARG A 119 6.10 4.26 8.28
C ARG A 119 7.36 4.13 7.41
N ASP A 120 7.99 2.96 7.42
CA ASP A 120 9.19 2.69 6.64
C ASP A 120 8.92 2.78 5.14
N ALA A 121 7.77 2.27 4.70
CA ALA A 121 7.34 2.30 3.31
C ALA A 121 7.15 3.75 2.82
N ARG A 122 6.52 4.61 3.62
CA ARG A 122 6.37 6.03 3.27
C ARG A 122 7.72 6.75 3.21
N GLU A 123 8.59 6.52 4.18
CA GLU A 123 9.93 7.09 4.17
C GLU A 123 10.73 6.61 2.96
N ARG A 124 10.72 5.30 2.71
CA ARG A 124 11.54 4.67 1.67
C ARG A 124 11.03 4.96 0.26
N TYR A 125 9.73 4.89 0.02
CA TYR A 125 9.16 4.97 -1.34
C TYR A 125 8.52 6.32 -1.64
N THR A 126 7.75 6.89 -0.72
CA THR A 126 7.08 8.17 -0.97
C THR A 126 8.03 9.34 -0.85
N HIS A 127 8.72 9.46 0.28
CA HIS A 127 9.59 10.62 0.52
C HIS A 127 10.83 10.61 -0.37
N ARG A 128 11.37 9.41 -0.66
CA ARG A 128 12.62 9.31 -1.41
C ARG A 128 12.42 9.18 -2.92
N TYR A 129 11.41 8.44 -3.36
CA TYR A 129 11.18 8.16 -4.79
C TYR A 129 9.91 8.79 -5.33
N GLY A 130 9.11 9.44 -4.49
CA GLY A 130 7.84 10.05 -4.89
C GLY A 130 6.78 9.03 -5.31
N ILE A 131 6.94 7.75 -4.96
CA ILE A 131 5.97 6.69 -5.22
C ILE A 131 4.94 6.69 -4.09
N PRO A 132 3.64 6.99 -4.36
CA PRO A 132 2.63 6.96 -3.33
C PRO A 132 2.47 5.56 -2.73
N VAL A 133 2.31 5.50 -1.40
CA VAL A 133 2.02 4.25 -0.68
C VAL A 133 0.67 4.36 0.00
N ILE A 134 -0.24 3.49 -0.39
CA ILE A 134 -1.58 3.32 0.17
C ILE A 134 -1.61 2.01 0.97
N GLU A 135 -2.35 1.98 2.09
CA GLU A 135 -2.51 0.80 2.94
C GLU A 135 -3.96 0.67 3.40
N VAL A 136 -4.30 -0.40 4.11
CA VAL A 136 -5.69 -0.78 4.36
C VAL A 136 -6.24 -0.39 5.73
N ILE A 137 -5.38 -0.01 6.71
CA ILE A 137 -5.82 0.28 8.10
C ILE A 137 -6.51 1.65 8.17
N GLN A 138 -5.86 2.71 7.70
CA GLN A 138 -6.42 4.07 7.77
C GLN A 138 -7.76 4.19 7.02
N PRO A 139 -7.93 3.64 5.80
CA PRO A 139 -9.23 3.63 5.12
C PRO A 139 -10.32 2.94 5.93
N ALA A 140 -10.01 1.77 6.53
CA ALA A 140 -10.94 1.03 7.38
C ALA A 140 -11.34 1.84 8.63
N VAL A 141 -10.38 2.47 9.30
CA VAL A 141 -10.63 3.31 10.49
C VAL A 141 -11.53 4.50 10.13
N ARG A 142 -11.25 5.23 9.05
CA ARG A 142 -12.13 6.33 8.60
C ARG A 142 -13.55 5.85 8.35
N ARG A 143 -13.71 4.70 7.70
CA ARG A 143 -15.03 4.12 7.43
C ARG A 143 -15.74 3.71 8.72
N ALA A 144 -15.04 3.10 9.67
CA ALA A 144 -15.59 2.69 10.95
C ALA A 144 -16.05 3.88 11.80
N VAL A 145 -15.23 4.95 11.84
CA VAL A 145 -15.60 6.22 12.52
C VAL A 145 -16.86 6.82 11.92
N ALA A 146 -17.01 6.77 10.59
CA ALA A 146 -18.20 7.29 9.91
C ALA A 146 -19.44 6.38 10.06
N ALA A 147 -19.25 5.10 10.37
CA ALA A 147 -20.34 4.11 10.47
C ALA A 147 -20.89 3.97 11.88
N THR A 148 -20.06 4.13 12.91
CA THR A 148 -20.50 3.94 14.29
C THR A 148 -21.52 4.97 14.73
N ARG A 149 -22.51 4.51 15.51
CA ARG A 149 -23.58 5.34 16.10
C ARG A 149 -23.36 5.53 17.60
N THR A 150 -22.73 4.55 18.25
CA THR A 150 -22.54 4.52 19.71
C THR A 150 -21.10 4.81 20.13
N GLY A 151 -20.18 4.87 19.18
CA GLY A 151 -18.74 5.00 19.45
C GLY A 151 -18.07 3.70 19.92
N ARG A 152 -18.79 2.57 19.92
CA ARG A 152 -18.25 1.26 20.33
C ARG A 152 -17.90 0.44 19.09
N ILE A 153 -16.60 0.31 18.82
CA ILE A 153 -16.06 -0.32 17.61
C ILE A 153 -15.29 -1.59 17.98
N GLY A 154 -15.62 -2.67 17.30
CA GLY A 154 -14.82 -3.90 17.32
C GLY A 154 -13.83 -3.93 16.16
N VAL A 155 -12.68 -4.54 16.38
CA VAL A 155 -11.71 -4.87 15.33
C VAL A 155 -11.38 -6.34 15.45
N ILE A 156 -11.53 -7.10 14.37
CA ILE A 156 -11.00 -8.45 14.30
C ILE A 156 -9.83 -8.51 13.32
N GLY A 157 -8.79 -9.26 13.65
CA GLY A 157 -7.57 -9.33 12.85
C GLY A 157 -6.76 -10.59 13.12
N THR A 158 -5.62 -10.71 12.47
CA THR A 158 -4.63 -11.74 12.79
C THR A 158 -3.93 -11.42 14.12
N ALA A 159 -3.19 -12.39 14.67
CA ALA A 159 -2.39 -12.17 15.88
C ALA A 159 -1.37 -11.03 15.69
N ALA A 160 -0.68 -10.97 14.54
CA ALA A 160 0.27 -9.90 14.24
C ALA A 160 -0.42 -8.52 14.16
N THR A 161 -1.59 -8.43 13.50
CA THR A 161 -2.34 -7.17 13.37
C THR A 161 -2.81 -6.65 14.73
N VAL A 162 -3.42 -7.50 15.56
CA VAL A 162 -3.92 -7.11 16.86
C VAL A 162 -2.76 -6.81 17.82
N GLY A 163 -1.73 -7.66 17.83
CA GLY A 163 -0.55 -7.49 18.68
C GLY A 163 0.25 -6.23 18.38
N SER A 164 0.24 -5.75 17.13
CA SER A 164 0.90 -4.50 16.72
C SER A 164 0.25 -3.24 17.29
N ARG A 165 -1.05 -3.31 17.66
CA ARG A 165 -1.88 -2.17 18.06
C ARG A 165 -2.05 -1.08 17.03
N ALA A 166 -1.75 -1.33 15.75
CA ALA A 166 -1.82 -0.33 14.68
C ALA A 166 -3.23 0.26 14.49
N TYR A 167 -4.28 -0.53 14.71
CA TYR A 167 -5.65 -0.03 14.73
C TYR A 167 -5.90 0.88 15.93
N ASP A 168 -5.47 0.48 17.15
CA ASP A 168 -5.62 1.29 18.36
C ASP A 168 -4.93 2.65 18.19
N ASP A 169 -3.70 2.65 17.68
CA ASP A 169 -2.92 3.87 17.43
C ASP A 169 -3.61 4.78 16.40
N THR A 170 -4.21 4.18 15.35
CA THR A 170 -4.94 4.95 14.34
C THR A 170 -6.24 5.54 14.88
N PHE A 171 -6.97 4.80 15.73
CA PHE A 171 -8.18 5.29 16.42
C PHE A 171 -7.88 6.30 17.53
N ALA A 172 -6.64 6.38 18.04
CA ALA A 172 -6.27 7.34 19.08
C ALA A 172 -6.50 8.81 18.69
N ALA A 173 -6.61 9.11 17.38
CA ALA A 173 -7.04 10.41 16.88
C ALA A 173 -8.50 10.78 17.24
N ALA A 174 -9.31 9.79 17.66
CA ALA A 174 -10.71 9.96 18.08
C ALA A 174 -10.93 9.39 19.50
N PRO A 175 -10.47 10.06 20.55
CA PRO A 175 -10.39 9.53 21.92
C PRO A 175 -11.75 9.26 22.59
N HIS A 176 -12.85 9.72 21.98
CA HIS A 176 -14.22 9.44 22.43
C HIS A 176 -14.71 8.04 22.03
N LEU A 177 -13.97 7.34 21.15
CA LEU A 177 -14.33 6.01 20.71
C LEU A 177 -13.81 4.93 21.67
N GLN A 178 -14.61 3.88 21.84
CA GLN A 178 -14.25 2.69 22.59
C GLN A 178 -13.92 1.57 21.59
N VAL A 179 -12.63 1.27 21.45
CA VAL A 179 -12.15 0.26 20.52
C VAL A 179 -11.80 -1.03 21.26
N SER A 180 -12.19 -2.16 20.70
CA SER A 180 -11.90 -3.49 21.24
C SER A 180 -11.43 -4.40 20.13
N SER A 181 -10.22 -4.94 20.26
CA SER A 181 -9.60 -5.78 19.23
C SER A 181 -9.54 -7.24 19.69
N VAL A 182 -9.85 -8.17 18.78
CA VAL A 182 -9.78 -9.63 18.98
C VAL A 182 -9.03 -10.29 17.84
N ALA A 183 -8.08 -11.17 18.17
CA ALA A 183 -7.39 -11.99 17.20
C ALA A 183 -8.23 -13.21 16.81
N CYS A 184 -8.41 -13.44 15.52
CA CYS A 184 -9.22 -14.52 14.98
C CYS A 184 -8.41 -15.37 13.96
N PRO A 185 -7.30 -16.01 14.35
CA PRO A 185 -6.37 -16.65 13.41
C PRO A 185 -7.01 -17.78 12.59
N ALA A 186 -7.87 -18.61 13.15
CA ALA A 186 -8.52 -19.72 12.45
C ALA A 186 -9.40 -19.28 11.27
N PHE A 187 -9.84 -18.03 11.24
CA PHE A 187 -10.61 -17.52 10.10
C PHE A 187 -9.81 -17.52 8.80
N VAL A 188 -8.49 -17.31 8.86
CA VAL A 188 -7.61 -17.40 7.68
C VAL A 188 -7.58 -18.85 7.18
N GLU A 189 -7.38 -19.81 8.08
CA GLU A 189 -7.31 -21.23 7.76
C GLU A 189 -8.61 -21.73 7.11
N PHE A 190 -9.77 -21.35 7.66
CA PHE A 190 -11.07 -21.69 7.06
C PHE A 190 -11.19 -21.15 5.65
N VAL A 191 -10.85 -19.90 5.41
CA VAL A 191 -10.97 -19.27 4.09
C VAL A 191 -10.04 -19.94 3.08
N GLU A 192 -8.79 -20.20 3.45
CA GLU A 192 -7.82 -20.87 2.59
C GLU A 192 -8.22 -22.33 2.27
N ALA A 193 -8.82 -23.03 3.25
CA ALA A 193 -9.43 -24.33 3.03
C ALA A 193 -10.73 -24.26 2.21
N GLY A 194 -11.24 -23.05 1.92
CA GLY A 194 -12.49 -22.83 1.19
C GLY A 194 -13.75 -23.08 2.02
N ILE A 195 -13.63 -23.10 3.34
CA ILE A 195 -14.73 -23.28 4.29
C ILE A 195 -15.24 -21.90 4.71
N THR A 196 -16.36 -21.46 4.17
CA THR A 196 -16.95 -20.14 4.48
C THR A 196 -18.28 -20.23 5.23
N SER A 197 -18.75 -21.46 5.51
CA SER A 197 -19.98 -21.73 6.24
C SER A 197 -19.91 -23.14 6.88
N GLY A 198 -20.86 -23.43 7.76
CA GLY A 198 -20.95 -24.74 8.43
C GLY A 198 -20.75 -24.64 9.95
N PRO A 199 -20.93 -25.77 10.68
CA PRO A 199 -20.96 -25.76 12.13
C PRO A 199 -19.62 -25.33 12.76
N ASP A 200 -18.49 -25.75 12.19
CA ASP A 200 -17.18 -25.50 12.79
C ASP A 200 -16.79 -24.02 12.69
N VAL A 201 -16.98 -23.39 11.52
CA VAL A 201 -16.71 -21.95 11.36
C VAL A 201 -17.69 -21.11 12.18
N LEU A 202 -18.94 -21.56 12.32
CA LEU A 202 -19.94 -20.87 13.15
C LEU A 202 -19.55 -20.91 14.63
N ALA A 203 -19.22 -22.09 15.17
CA ALA A 203 -18.80 -22.23 16.57
C ALA A 203 -17.54 -21.40 16.88
N THR A 204 -16.56 -21.42 15.98
CA THR A 204 -15.35 -20.58 16.09
C THR A 204 -15.68 -19.09 16.06
N ALA A 205 -16.62 -18.68 15.21
CA ALA A 205 -17.06 -17.29 15.14
C ALA A 205 -17.79 -16.85 16.42
N GLU A 206 -18.64 -17.71 16.98
CA GLU A 206 -19.31 -17.45 18.26
C GLU A 206 -18.31 -17.25 19.40
N GLU A 207 -17.27 -18.10 19.48
CA GLU A 207 -16.22 -17.99 20.47
C GLU A 207 -15.41 -16.69 20.32
N TYR A 208 -14.92 -16.40 19.11
CA TYR A 208 -14.08 -15.23 18.88
C TYR A 208 -14.83 -13.90 19.04
N LEU A 209 -16.11 -13.87 18.66
CA LEU A 209 -16.89 -12.63 18.66
C LEU A 209 -17.64 -12.37 19.97
N ALA A 210 -17.72 -13.35 20.88
CA ALA A 210 -18.41 -13.21 22.17
C ALA A 210 -17.91 -11.99 22.99
N PRO A 211 -16.59 -11.70 23.10
CA PRO A 211 -16.12 -10.53 23.84
C PRO A 211 -16.58 -9.21 23.24
N LEU A 212 -16.75 -9.12 21.90
CA LEU A 212 -17.21 -7.94 21.20
C LEU A 212 -18.72 -7.74 21.36
N LYS A 213 -19.48 -8.82 21.32
CA LYS A 213 -20.92 -8.82 21.63
C LYS A 213 -21.18 -8.34 23.07
N ALA A 214 -20.41 -8.83 24.03
CA ALA A 214 -20.52 -8.42 25.43
C ALA A 214 -20.21 -6.92 25.67
N ARG A 215 -19.54 -6.26 24.72
CA ARG A 215 -19.24 -4.83 24.73
C ARG A 215 -20.23 -3.99 23.92
N ASP A 216 -21.28 -4.59 23.37
CA ASP A 216 -22.30 -3.95 22.55
C ASP A 216 -21.69 -3.12 21.41
N VAL A 217 -20.67 -3.64 20.70
CA VAL A 217 -20.12 -2.93 19.54
C VAL A 217 -21.17 -2.82 18.46
N ASP A 218 -21.28 -1.65 17.82
CA ASP A 218 -22.21 -1.40 16.72
C ASP A 218 -21.55 -1.38 15.35
N THR A 219 -20.24 -1.41 15.33
CA THR A 219 -19.41 -1.41 14.13
C THR A 219 -18.26 -2.39 14.32
N LEU A 220 -18.03 -3.26 13.33
CA LEU A 220 -16.97 -4.26 13.35
C LEU A 220 -16.07 -4.13 12.13
N VAL A 221 -14.80 -3.83 12.36
CA VAL A 221 -13.78 -3.76 11.32
C VAL A 221 -13.23 -5.15 11.04
N LEU A 222 -13.29 -5.56 9.77
CA LEU A 222 -12.68 -6.77 9.25
C LEU A 222 -11.21 -6.50 8.92
N GLY A 223 -10.34 -6.55 9.97
CA GLY A 223 -8.92 -6.20 9.89
C GLY A 223 -8.04 -7.33 9.34
N CYS A 224 -8.56 -8.09 8.40
CA CYS A 224 -7.85 -9.08 7.60
C CYS A 224 -8.52 -9.22 6.25
N THR A 225 -7.75 -9.36 5.19
CA THR A 225 -8.21 -9.47 3.80
C THR A 225 -9.01 -10.74 3.51
N HIS A 226 -8.88 -11.78 4.34
CA HIS A 226 -9.65 -13.02 4.23
C HIS A 226 -11.07 -12.89 4.80
N TYR A 227 -11.27 -12.06 5.82
CA TYR A 227 -12.52 -12.03 6.58
C TYR A 227 -13.76 -11.55 5.81
N PRO A 228 -13.65 -10.74 4.74
CA PRO A 228 -14.81 -10.45 3.89
C PRO A 228 -15.50 -11.69 3.30
N LEU A 229 -14.78 -12.80 3.12
CA LEU A 229 -15.38 -14.07 2.67
C LEU A 229 -16.20 -14.79 3.76
N LEU A 230 -16.03 -14.40 5.04
CA LEU A 230 -16.80 -14.90 6.18
C LEU A 230 -17.91 -13.93 6.62
N THR A 231 -18.19 -12.89 5.84
CA THR A 231 -19.18 -11.85 6.18
C THR A 231 -20.54 -12.45 6.59
N GLY A 232 -21.00 -13.50 5.92
CA GLY A 232 -22.27 -14.16 6.26
C GLY A 232 -22.29 -14.75 7.67
N VAL A 233 -21.24 -15.47 8.07
CA VAL A 233 -21.13 -16.07 9.41
C VAL A 233 -20.91 -14.98 10.46
N ILE A 234 -20.02 -14.02 10.19
CA ILE A 234 -19.73 -12.91 11.11
C ILE A 234 -20.99 -12.07 11.35
N SER A 235 -21.73 -11.73 10.29
CA SER A 235 -22.98 -10.98 10.39
C SER A 235 -24.05 -11.75 11.18
N TYR A 236 -24.17 -13.05 10.92
CA TYR A 236 -25.11 -13.91 11.65
C TYR A 236 -24.83 -13.92 13.16
N VAL A 237 -23.55 -14.07 13.55
CA VAL A 237 -23.14 -14.09 14.96
C VAL A 237 -23.29 -12.74 15.64
N MET A 238 -22.89 -11.66 14.96
CA MET A 238 -22.95 -10.28 15.51
C MET A 238 -24.37 -9.72 15.55
N GLY A 239 -25.22 -10.15 14.62
CA GLY A 239 -26.62 -9.67 14.49
C GLY A 239 -26.74 -8.40 13.65
N ASP A 240 -27.99 -8.09 13.26
CA ASP A 240 -28.31 -7.01 12.30
C ASP A 240 -27.98 -5.60 12.80
N GLY A 241 -27.75 -5.45 14.11
CA GLY A 241 -27.40 -4.17 14.73
C GLY A 241 -25.96 -3.73 14.46
N VAL A 242 -25.08 -4.61 13.95
CA VAL A 242 -23.65 -4.37 13.79
C VAL A 242 -23.30 -4.12 12.32
N THR A 243 -22.69 -2.97 12.05
CA THR A 243 -22.17 -2.66 10.71
C THR A 243 -20.80 -3.28 10.50
N LEU A 244 -20.66 -4.15 9.50
CA LEU A 244 -19.37 -4.70 9.11
C LEU A 244 -18.63 -3.72 8.18
N VAL A 245 -17.36 -3.48 8.45
CA VAL A 245 -16.49 -2.57 7.68
C VAL A 245 -15.34 -3.33 7.07
N SER A 246 -15.32 -3.42 5.74
CA SER A 246 -14.16 -3.85 4.96
C SER A 246 -13.34 -2.65 4.50
N SER A 247 -12.02 -2.80 4.47
CA SER A 247 -11.11 -1.76 3.97
C SER A 247 -11.10 -1.63 2.45
N ALA A 248 -11.52 -2.67 1.71
CA ALA A 248 -11.23 -2.79 0.28
C ALA A 248 -11.74 -1.61 -0.55
N GLU A 249 -13.01 -1.27 -0.42
CA GLU A 249 -13.62 -0.17 -1.20
C GLU A 249 -13.03 1.20 -0.85
N GLU A 250 -12.79 1.46 0.43
CA GLU A 250 -12.21 2.72 0.86
C GLU A 250 -10.73 2.86 0.46
N THR A 251 -10.01 1.73 0.42
CA THR A 251 -8.63 1.68 -0.11
C THR A 251 -8.61 2.02 -1.60
N ALA A 252 -9.53 1.47 -2.39
CA ALA A 252 -9.64 1.80 -3.81
C ALA A 252 -9.94 3.30 -4.04
N LYS A 253 -10.77 3.92 -3.20
CA LYS A 253 -10.99 5.39 -3.24
C LYS A 253 -9.71 6.17 -2.91
N ASP A 254 -8.90 5.69 -1.98
CA ASP A 254 -7.62 6.33 -1.66
C ASP A 254 -6.61 6.18 -2.79
N VAL A 255 -6.59 5.02 -3.46
CA VAL A 255 -5.79 4.82 -4.68
C VAL A 255 -6.20 5.84 -5.75
N TYR A 256 -7.50 5.99 -6.03
CA TYR A 256 -7.98 7.01 -6.96
C TYR A 256 -7.54 8.43 -6.59
N ARG A 257 -7.71 8.81 -5.32
CA ARG A 257 -7.26 10.14 -4.83
C ARG A 257 -5.75 10.35 -5.03
N ALA A 258 -4.96 9.30 -4.75
CA ALA A 258 -3.51 9.36 -4.94
C ALA A 258 -3.12 9.50 -6.41
N LEU A 259 -3.76 8.77 -7.32
CA LEU A 259 -3.53 8.89 -8.76
C LEU A 259 -3.78 10.32 -9.24
N ILE A 260 -4.94 10.90 -8.90
CA ILE A 260 -5.29 12.27 -9.29
C ILE A 260 -4.35 13.30 -8.66
N SER A 261 -4.09 13.21 -7.36
CA SER A 261 -3.25 14.19 -6.65
C SER A 261 -1.80 14.21 -7.13
N HIS A 262 -1.32 13.09 -7.67
CA HIS A 262 0.04 12.99 -8.23
C HIS A 262 0.08 13.12 -9.76
N GLY A 263 -1.09 13.24 -10.43
CA GLY A 263 -1.20 13.35 -11.88
C GLY A 263 -0.67 12.13 -12.63
N ILE A 264 -0.89 10.92 -12.06
CA ILE A 264 -0.38 9.65 -12.59
C ILE A 264 -1.51 8.69 -13.01
N GLU A 265 -2.73 9.19 -13.17
CA GLU A 265 -3.82 8.41 -13.72
C GLU A 265 -3.52 8.00 -15.18
N ARG A 266 -3.89 6.76 -15.52
CA ARG A 266 -3.67 6.22 -16.87
C ARG A 266 -4.60 6.90 -17.88
N ARG A 267 -4.02 7.33 -18.99
CA ARG A 267 -4.73 8.06 -20.07
C ARG A 267 -4.78 7.30 -21.39
N SER A 268 -4.10 6.16 -21.45
CA SER A 268 -4.11 5.31 -22.65
C SER A 268 -5.51 4.77 -22.94
N GLN A 269 -5.86 4.71 -24.23
CA GLN A 269 -7.12 4.13 -24.71
C GLN A 269 -7.02 2.61 -24.94
N THR A 270 -5.82 2.04 -24.85
CA THR A 270 -5.67 0.58 -24.94
C THR A 270 -6.15 -0.07 -23.65
N PRO A 271 -6.82 -1.23 -23.69
CA PRO A 271 -7.21 -1.95 -22.48
C PRO A 271 -6.00 -2.20 -21.56
N PRO A 272 -6.15 -2.03 -20.24
CA PRO A 272 -5.08 -2.33 -19.31
C PRO A 272 -4.79 -3.83 -19.28
N GLN A 273 -3.54 -4.19 -19.04
CA GLN A 273 -3.16 -5.57 -18.80
C GLN A 273 -2.89 -5.75 -17.30
N HIS A 274 -3.52 -6.76 -16.72
CA HIS A 274 -3.33 -7.10 -15.33
C HIS A 274 -2.38 -8.29 -15.21
N THR A 275 -1.52 -8.25 -14.20
CA THR A 275 -0.55 -9.31 -13.93
C THR A 275 -0.74 -9.82 -12.52
N PHE A 276 -0.80 -11.13 -12.37
CA PHE A 276 -0.92 -11.81 -11.08
C PHE A 276 0.29 -12.72 -10.89
N VAL A 277 0.97 -12.54 -9.76
CA VAL A 277 2.23 -13.22 -9.42
C VAL A 277 2.10 -13.88 -8.06
N ALA A 278 2.58 -15.12 -7.95
CA ALA A 278 2.75 -15.84 -6.69
C ALA A 278 4.22 -16.18 -6.49
N THR A 279 4.75 -15.95 -5.28
CA THR A 279 6.12 -16.34 -4.93
C THR A 279 6.24 -17.82 -4.56
N GLY A 280 5.12 -18.48 -4.20
CA GLY A 280 5.02 -19.92 -3.94
C GLY A 280 4.31 -20.67 -5.08
N ASP A 281 3.57 -21.73 -4.72
CA ASP A 281 2.84 -22.55 -5.69
C ASP A 281 1.77 -21.77 -6.44
N SER A 282 2.00 -21.54 -7.73
CA SER A 282 1.08 -20.76 -8.58
C SER A 282 -0.24 -21.49 -8.86
N ALA A 283 -0.26 -22.81 -8.86
CA ALA A 283 -1.50 -23.58 -9.14
C ALA A 283 -2.47 -23.46 -7.98
N SER A 284 -2.02 -23.63 -6.76
CA SER A 284 -2.83 -23.41 -5.55
C SER A 284 -3.29 -21.95 -5.45
N PHE A 285 -2.42 -21.00 -5.76
CA PHE A 285 -2.77 -19.58 -5.79
C PHE A 285 -3.88 -19.32 -6.83
N GLU A 286 -3.76 -19.83 -8.06
CA GLU A 286 -4.75 -19.60 -9.13
C GLU A 286 -6.12 -20.14 -8.76
N LEU A 287 -6.17 -21.33 -8.15
CA LEU A 287 -7.43 -21.93 -7.70
C LEU A 287 -8.15 -21.04 -6.68
N LEU A 288 -7.41 -20.51 -5.71
CA LEU A 288 -7.96 -19.59 -4.70
C LEU A 288 -8.27 -18.22 -5.32
N ALA A 289 -7.38 -17.68 -6.15
CA ALA A 289 -7.54 -16.37 -6.78
C ALA A 289 -8.84 -16.29 -7.61
N ARG A 290 -9.22 -17.34 -8.29
CA ARG A 290 -10.50 -17.41 -9.02
C ARG A 290 -11.74 -17.31 -8.13
N ARG A 291 -11.63 -17.65 -6.85
CA ARG A 291 -12.73 -17.46 -5.87
C ARG A 291 -12.89 -16.00 -5.46
N PHE A 292 -11.78 -15.23 -5.43
CA PHE A 292 -11.78 -13.82 -5.05
C PHE A 292 -12.12 -12.90 -6.23
N LEU A 293 -11.53 -13.15 -7.39
CA LEU A 293 -11.62 -12.27 -8.57
C LEU A 293 -12.49 -12.83 -9.69
N GLY A 294 -12.81 -14.13 -9.66
CA GLY A 294 -13.57 -14.74 -10.77
C GLY A 294 -12.73 -14.84 -12.06
N PRO A 295 -13.35 -14.56 -13.24
CA PRO A 295 -12.71 -14.78 -14.53
C PRO A 295 -11.61 -13.77 -14.87
N GLU A 296 -11.43 -12.70 -14.11
CA GLU A 296 -10.39 -11.69 -14.33
C GLU A 296 -8.98 -12.26 -14.14
N VAL A 297 -8.84 -13.34 -13.37
CA VAL A 297 -7.59 -14.09 -13.25
C VAL A 297 -7.44 -15.03 -14.44
N LEU A 298 -6.79 -14.54 -15.49
CA LEU A 298 -6.54 -15.34 -16.71
C LEU A 298 -5.40 -16.33 -16.50
N SER A 299 -4.34 -15.91 -15.83
CA SER A 299 -3.17 -16.74 -15.50
C SER A 299 -2.43 -16.16 -14.31
N VAL A 300 -1.74 -17.03 -13.58
CA VAL A 300 -0.84 -16.67 -12.48
C VAL A 300 0.57 -17.07 -12.85
N GLN A 301 1.52 -16.17 -12.67
CA GLN A 301 2.92 -16.42 -12.90
C GLN A 301 3.60 -16.80 -11.57
N GLN A 302 4.38 -17.87 -11.58
CA GLN A 302 5.22 -18.22 -10.46
C GLN A 302 6.60 -17.63 -10.65
N VAL A 303 7.10 -16.91 -9.65
CA VAL A 303 8.43 -16.29 -9.68
C VAL A 303 9.10 -16.42 -8.33
N GLU A 304 10.41 -16.62 -8.33
CA GLU A 304 11.22 -16.52 -7.11
C GLU A 304 11.47 -15.05 -6.75
N HIS A 305 11.61 -14.19 -7.78
CA HIS A 305 11.82 -12.75 -7.66
C HIS A 305 10.98 -12.01 -8.69
N VAL A 306 10.14 -11.09 -8.25
CA VAL A 306 9.21 -10.33 -9.12
C VAL A 306 9.96 -9.49 -10.15
N ALA A 307 11.04 -8.82 -9.76
CA ALA A 307 11.81 -7.93 -10.62
C ALA A 307 12.50 -8.64 -11.78
N ALA A 308 12.83 -9.94 -11.64
CA ALA A 308 13.47 -10.71 -12.70
C ALA A 308 12.55 -10.97 -13.91
N HIS A 309 11.24 -10.98 -13.70
CA HIS A 309 10.23 -11.27 -14.74
C HIS A 309 9.78 -10.04 -15.53
N TYR A 310 9.95 -8.84 -14.95
CA TYR A 310 9.48 -7.57 -15.53
C TYR A 310 10.64 -6.58 -15.65
N PRO A 311 11.62 -6.84 -16.54
CA PRO A 311 12.69 -5.90 -16.78
C PRO A 311 12.08 -4.63 -17.40
N THR A 312 12.15 -3.53 -16.67
CA THR A 312 11.67 -2.24 -17.14
C THR A 312 12.50 -1.79 -18.34
N GLY A 313 11.87 -1.64 -19.50
CA GLY A 313 12.52 -1.22 -20.74
C GLY A 313 13.03 0.24 -20.74
N SER A 314 12.84 1.03 -19.70
CA SER A 314 13.24 2.44 -19.70
C SER A 314 13.56 3.08 -18.33
N MET A 315 13.49 2.37 -17.22
CA MET A 315 13.93 2.93 -15.94
C MET A 315 15.31 2.39 -15.56
N ALA A 316 16.25 3.27 -15.29
CA ALA A 316 17.53 2.89 -14.70
C ALA A 316 17.27 2.16 -13.37
N ARG A 317 17.67 0.89 -13.27
CA ARG A 317 17.52 0.08 -12.06
C ARG A 317 18.14 0.82 -10.88
N VAL A 318 17.35 1.09 -9.85
CA VAL A 318 17.84 1.62 -8.58
C VAL A 318 18.54 0.48 -7.86
N THR A 319 19.86 0.39 -8.03
CA THR A 319 20.65 -0.66 -7.39
C THR A 319 20.90 -0.37 -5.91
N PRO A 320 21.17 -1.40 -5.07
CA PRO A 320 21.58 -1.19 -3.68
C PRO A 320 22.78 -0.24 -3.52
N GLN A 321 23.64 -0.17 -4.52
CA GLN A 321 24.79 0.76 -4.57
C GLN A 321 24.34 2.21 -4.78
N MET A 322 23.32 2.47 -5.60
CA MET A 322 22.72 3.80 -5.74
C MET A 322 22.02 4.24 -4.45
N ILE A 323 21.43 3.30 -3.72
CA ILE A 323 20.84 3.53 -2.40
C ILE A 323 21.92 3.88 -1.38
N ALA A 324 23.07 3.21 -1.41
CA ALA A 324 24.20 3.50 -0.53
C ALA A 324 24.86 4.86 -0.84
N ALA A 325 25.01 5.20 -2.12
CA ALA A 325 25.57 6.50 -2.54
C ALA A 325 24.69 7.68 -2.12
N ALA A 326 23.35 7.56 -2.27
CA ALA A 326 22.41 8.61 -1.84
C ALA A 326 22.31 8.77 -0.30
N ARG A 327 22.77 7.78 0.48
CA ARG A 327 22.93 7.91 1.95
C ARG A 327 24.19 8.69 2.35
N ALA A 328 25.22 8.62 1.54
CA ALA A 328 26.48 9.33 1.80
C ALA A 328 26.37 10.84 1.51
N ASP A 329 25.47 11.26 0.62
CA ASP A 329 25.28 12.66 0.21
C ASP A 329 24.18 13.42 0.95
N ALA A 330 23.53 12.79 1.95
CA ALA A 330 22.51 13.48 2.76
C ALA A 330 23.22 14.46 3.72
N PRO A 331 22.92 15.79 3.69
CA PRO A 331 23.53 16.72 4.60
C PRO A 331 23.13 16.37 6.05
N GLU A 332 24.13 16.26 6.94
CA GLU A 332 23.91 16.13 8.37
C GLU A 332 23.00 17.29 8.84
N ARG A 333 21.86 16.94 9.39
CA ARG A 333 21.01 17.92 10.09
C ARG A 333 21.75 18.35 11.34
N THR A 334 22.41 19.51 11.29
CA THR A 334 22.89 20.20 12.48
C THR A 334 21.68 20.56 13.34
N GLU A 335 21.54 19.85 14.45
CA GLU A 335 20.61 20.24 15.52
C GLU A 335 21.09 21.59 16.08
N ALA A 336 20.38 22.66 15.74
CA ALA A 336 20.58 23.97 16.38
C ALA A 336 20.03 23.86 17.82
N HIS A 337 20.93 23.62 18.77
CA HIS A 337 20.67 23.81 20.19
C HIS A 337 20.53 25.31 20.44
N SER A 338 19.30 25.80 20.51
CA SER A 338 19.02 27.13 21.07
C SER A 338 19.11 27.06 22.60
N GLY A 339 20.26 27.30 23.12
CA GLY A 339 20.47 27.53 24.56
C GLY A 339 19.85 28.86 24.98
N GLY A 340 18.62 28.80 25.53
CA GLY A 340 17.99 29.93 26.22
C GLY A 340 18.46 30.01 27.65
N SER A 341 19.50 30.84 27.91
CA SER A 341 19.86 31.31 29.26
C SER A 341 18.75 32.18 29.82
N ARG A 342 18.10 31.72 30.90
CA ARG A 342 17.33 32.63 31.78
C ARG A 342 18.12 32.89 33.04
N ASN A 343 18.79 34.02 33.09
CA ASN A 343 19.17 34.68 34.34
C ASN A 343 17.92 35.35 34.91
N GLY A 344 17.48 34.90 36.07
CA GLY A 344 16.52 35.60 36.93
C GLY A 344 17.22 36.10 38.19
N THR A 345 17.13 37.40 38.40
CA THR A 345 17.49 38.00 39.68
C THR A 345 16.32 38.87 40.16
N VAL A 346 16.01 38.69 41.46
CA VAL A 346 15.10 39.39 42.39
C VAL A 346 13.65 38.91 42.37
#